data_3545e9cb6f97e09cdbc9a144cbf5bb8c
#
_entry.id   3545e9cb6f97e09cdbc9a144cbf5bb8c
#
_cell.length_a   1.000
_cell.length_b   1.000
_cell.length_c   1.000
_cell.angle_alpha   90.00
_cell.angle_beta   90.00
_cell.angle_gamma   90.00
#
_symmetry.space_group_name_H-M   'P 1'
#
loop_
_entity.id
_entity.type
_entity.pdbx_description
1 polymer ?
#
loop_
_entity_poly.entity_id
_entity_poly.type
_entity_poly.pdbx_seq_one_letter_code
_entity_poly.pdbx_strand_id
1 'polypeptide(L)'
;MLSPINGDWAARASPRVSERREAFNIMLSMPAGTDALALRQAAREFAKAELANYRYVMVQHTHQANPHVHISVRAEGRDGSRLNPRKEDLRRWRETFAERLRGLGIEAEASSQAVRGSRHHDERVWSRKRMQSRGSAAVDKQKPPRMSPSHRRAGEAWVRIAQALAASPEPADRDLGNAILRYVRDMPVVRAGMARSAAQRELPGMTRSPGPRVTPTPTPTRTRTGPEMER
;
A
#
# COMPACT_ATOMS: atom_id res chain seq x y z
N MET A 1 29.06 -20.67 -11.19
CA MET A 1 30.00 -19.54 -11.12
C MET A 1 29.23 -18.25 -11.26
N LEU A 2 29.13 -17.44 -10.20
CA LEU A 2 28.50 -16.13 -10.22
C LEU A 2 29.59 -15.13 -10.58
N SER A 3 29.50 -14.52 -11.76
CA SER A 3 30.40 -13.42 -12.12
C SER A 3 30.18 -12.25 -11.15
N PRO A 4 31.23 -11.68 -10.57
CA PRO A 4 31.10 -10.51 -9.71
C PRO A 4 30.70 -9.30 -10.53
N ILE A 5 29.46 -8.82 -10.34
CA ILE A 5 28.98 -7.53 -10.85
C ILE A 5 29.57 -6.42 -9.94
N ASN A 6 30.88 -6.42 -9.76
CA ASN A 6 31.52 -5.58 -8.75
C ASN A 6 32.27 -4.36 -9.31
N GLY A 7 32.20 -4.10 -10.64
CA GLY A 7 33.05 -3.06 -11.20
C GLY A 7 32.54 -1.62 -11.09
N ASP A 8 31.21 -1.40 -11.12
CA ASP A 8 30.68 -0.08 -11.46
C ASP A 8 29.89 0.63 -10.34
N TRP A 9 29.55 -0.10 -9.27
CA TRP A 9 28.80 0.47 -8.15
C TRP A 9 29.65 1.28 -7.18
N ALA A 10 30.88 0.83 -6.93
CA ALA A 10 31.79 1.48 -5.99
C ALA A 10 32.43 2.75 -6.56
N ALA A 11 32.68 2.80 -7.87
CA ALA A 11 33.37 3.92 -8.51
C ALA A 11 32.53 5.20 -8.62
N ARG A 12 31.18 5.10 -8.41
CA ARG A 12 30.26 6.24 -8.44
C ARG A 12 29.52 6.46 -7.12
N ALA A 13 30.02 5.93 -6.03
CA ALA A 13 29.56 6.29 -4.70
C ALA A 13 29.94 7.75 -4.41
N SER A 14 29.16 8.68 -4.95
CA SER A 14 29.27 10.08 -4.55
C SER A 14 28.76 10.18 -3.10
N PRO A 15 29.56 10.70 -2.15
CA PRO A 15 29.14 10.92 -0.76
C PRO A 15 28.13 12.06 -0.62
N ARG A 16 27.53 12.52 -1.70
CA ARG A 16 26.52 13.57 -1.66
C ARG A 16 25.19 12.95 -1.20
N VAL A 17 24.75 13.36 -0.04
CA VAL A 17 23.36 13.14 0.40
C VAL A 17 22.46 13.80 -0.63
N SER A 18 21.85 12.99 -1.48
CA SER A 18 20.91 13.46 -2.49
C SER A 18 19.55 13.62 -1.81
N GLU A 19 18.93 14.77 -1.91
CA GLU A 19 17.53 14.97 -1.50
C GLU A 19 16.56 14.25 -2.43
N ARG A 20 17.05 13.75 -3.57
CA ARG A 20 16.26 13.04 -4.57
C ARG A 20 16.34 11.53 -4.34
N ARG A 21 15.23 10.86 -4.59
CA ARG A 21 15.19 9.39 -4.51
C ARG A 21 16.14 8.76 -5.52
N GLU A 22 17.10 7.98 -5.04
CA GLU A 22 18.13 7.31 -5.87
C GLU A 22 17.64 5.97 -6.44
N ALA A 23 16.76 5.28 -5.71
CA ALA A 23 16.24 3.99 -6.11
C ALA A 23 14.80 3.78 -5.64
N PHE A 24 14.11 2.86 -6.32
CA PHE A 24 12.81 2.34 -5.92
C PHE A 24 12.93 0.86 -5.58
N ASN A 25 12.18 0.42 -4.59
CA ASN A 25 12.01 -0.99 -4.28
C ASN A 25 10.59 -1.40 -4.67
N ILE A 26 10.48 -2.32 -5.62
CA ILE A 26 9.23 -2.89 -6.10
C ILE A 26 9.14 -4.31 -5.52
N MET A 27 8.04 -4.64 -4.86
CA MET A 27 7.78 -5.98 -4.35
C MET A 27 6.63 -6.60 -5.15
N LEU A 28 6.91 -7.73 -5.79
CA LEU A 28 5.95 -8.56 -6.48
C LEU A 28 5.68 -9.79 -5.63
N SER A 29 4.47 -9.93 -5.10
CA SER A 29 4.11 -10.98 -4.15
C SER A 29 2.84 -11.70 -4.58
N MET A 30 2.79 -13.01 -4.34
CA MET A 30 1.64 -13.86 -4.59
C MET A 30 1.21 -14.59 -3.30
N PRO A 31 -0.03 -15.07 -3.22
CA PRO A 31 -0.49 -15.88 -2.09
C PRO A 31 0.37 -17.12 -1.84
N ALA A 32 0.29 -17.65 -0.62
CA ALA A 32 0.92 -18.92 -0.26
C ALA A 32 0.45 -20.05 -1.20
N GLY A 33 1.37 -20.94 -1.54
CA GLY A 33 1.11 -22.04 -2.47
C GLY A 33 1.33 -21.71 -3.95
N THR A 34 1.60 -20.43 -4.31
CA THR A 34 1.99 -20.09 -5.67
C THR A 34 3.38 -20.62 -5.98
N ASP A 35 3.57 -21.19 -7.18
CA ASP A 35 4.87 -21.67 -7.65
C ASP A 35 5.90 -20.53 -7.66
N ALA A 36 6.95 -20.71 -6.86
CA ALA A 36 8.00 -19.71 -6.68
C ALA A 36 8.88 -19.54 -7.94
N LEU A 37 9.04 -20.59 -8.75
CA LEU A 37 9.80 -20.53 -10.01
C LEU A 37 9.03 -19.75 -11.07
N ALA A 38 7.76 -20.02 -11.23
CA ALA A 38 6.88 -19.29 -12.13
C ALA A 38 6.76 -17.79 -11.72
N LEU A 39 6.64 -17.52 -10.42
CA LEU A 39 6.68 -16.14 -9.89
C LEU A 39 7.98 -15.44 -10.29
N ARG A 40 9.12 -16.08 -10.11
CA ARG A 40 10.43 -15.52 -10.49
C ARG A 40 10.52 -15.24 -11.97
N GLN A 41 10.01 -16.15 -12.79
CA GLN A 41 9.99 -15.97 -14.25
C GLN A 41 9.08 -14.79 -14.64
N ALA A 42 7.86 -14.73 -14.12
CA ALA A 42 6.95 -13.63 -14.33
C ALA A 42 7.56 -12.27 -13.92
N ALA A 43 8.28 -12.23 -12.78
CA ALA A 43 8.98 -11.03 -12.33
C ALA A 43 10.11 -10.60 -13.28
N ARG A 44 10.83 -11.55 -13.88
CA ARG A 44 11.85 -11.25 -14.90
C ARG A 44 11.23 -10.66 -16.16
N GLU A 45 10.16 -11.27 -16.65
CA GLU A 45 9.47 -10.78 -17.86
C GLU A 45 8.81 -9.43 -17.60
N PHE A 46 8.24 -9.21 -16.42
CA PHE A 46 7.77 -7.90 -15.97
C PHE A 46 8.90 -6.85 -16.00
N ALA A 47 10.06 -7.16 -15.41
CA ALA A 47 11.17 -6.23 -15.35
C ALA A 47 11.74 -5.91 -16.74
N LYS A 48 11.78 -6.87 -17.66
CA LYS A 48 12.16 -6.64 -19.06
C LYS A 48 11.18 -5.72 -19.78
N ALA A 49 9.87 -5.86 -19.52
CA ALA A 49 8.84 -5.06 -20.18
C ALA A 49 8.78 -3.62 -19.63
N GLU A 50 8.79 -3.47 -18.31
CA GLU A 50 8.48 -2.19 -17.66
C GLU A 50 9.72 -1.39 -17.22
N LEU A 51 10.89 -2.06 -17.06
CA LEU A 51 12.10 -1.47 -16.50
C LEU A 51 13.29 -1.58 -17.45
N ALA A 52 13.08 -1.81 -18.74
CA ALA A 52 14.15 -2.03 -19.74
C ALA A 52 15.19 -0.89 -19.77
N ASN A 53 14.75 0.35 -19.56
CA ASN A 53 15.61 1.52 -19.54
C ASN A 53 16.41 1.70 -18.24
N TYR A 54 16.09 0.93 -17.21
CA TYR A 54 16.66 1.13 -15.87
C TYR A 54 17.59 -0.01 -15.47
N ARG A 55 18.58 0.30 -14.64
CA ARG A 55 19.40 -0.74 -13.98
C ARG A 55 18.65 -1.24 -12.76
N TYR A 56 18.53 -2.56 -12.60
CA TYR A 56 17.89 -3.18 -11.47
C TYR A 56 18.57 -4.47 -11.03
N VAL A 57 18.33 -4.84 -9.79
CA VAL A 57 18.66 -6.16 -9.24
C VAL A 57 17.40 -6.79 -8.70
N MET A 58 17.31 -8.11 -8.79
CA MET A 58 16.15 -8.88 -8.30
C MET A 58 16.61 -9.92 -7.28
N VAL A 59 15.85 -10.01 -6.19
CA VAL A 59 16.05 -11.05 -5.17
C VAL A 59 14.72 -11.73 -4.89
N GLN A 60 14.67 -13.04 -5.00
CA GLN A 60 13.53 -13.85 -4.61
C GLN A 60 13.68 -14.29 -3.16
N HIS A 61 12.63 -14.12 -2.37
CA HIS A 61 12.56 -14.62 -1.00
C HIS A 61 11.58 -15.80 -0.94
N THR A 62 12.08 -16.91 -0.39
CA THR A 62 11.31 -18.18 -0.27
C THR A 62 11.09 -18.59 1.18
N HIS A 63 11.63 -17.84 2.14
CA HIS A 63 11.55 -18.15 3.56
C HIS A 63 10.23 -17.74 4.23
N GLN A 64 9.34 -17.09 3.49
CA GLN A 64 8.00 -16.69 3.96
C GLN A 64 6.94 -17.51 3.25
N ALA A 65 5.78 -17.66 3.90
CA ALA A 65 4.65 -18.40 3.33
C ALA A 65 4.20 -17.85 1.96
N ASN A 66 4.25 -16.52 1.78
CA ASN A 66 3.92 -15.87 0.53
C ASN A 66 5.20 -15.67 -0.29
N PRO A 67 5.36 -16.36 -1.43
CA PRO A 67 6.52 -16.15 -2.28
C PRO A 67 6.51 -14.73 -2.86
N HIS A 68 7.67 -14.07 -2.86
CA HIS A 68 7.80 -12.71 -3.37
C HIS A 68 9.18 -12.45 -3.95
N VAL A 69 9.21 -11.46 -4.84
CA VAL A 69 10.43 -10.97 -5.49
C VAL A 69 10.56 -9.48 -5.19
N HIS A 70 11.72 -9.08 -4.68
CA HIS A 70 12.11 -7.68 -4.59
C HIS A 70 12.90 -7.29 -5.83
N ILE A 71 12.55 -6.13 -6.40
CA ILE A 71 13.27 -5.50 -7.51
C ILE A 71 13.73 -4.13 -7.01
N SER A 72 15.01 -3.97 -6.79
CA SER A 72 15.62 -2.68 -6.52
C SER A 72 16.04 -2.05 -7.84
N VAL A 73 15.36 -1.00 -8.25
CA VAL A 73 15.56 -0.32 -9.54
C VAL A 73 16.13 1.06 -9.31
N ARG A 74 17.18 1.43 -10.06
CA ARG A 74 17.77 2.76 -10.02
C ARG A 74 16.78 3.78 -10.58
N ALA A 75 16.68 4.93 -9.93
CA ALA A 75 15.76 5.98 -10.36
C ALA A 75 16.21 6.66 -11.68
N GLU A 76 17.49 6.61 -11.99
CA GLU A 76 18.06 7.16 -13.23
C GLU A 76 18.10 6.09 -14.32
N GLY A 77 17.47 6.39 -15.45
CA GLY A 77 17.48 5.56 -16.66
C GLY A 77 18.80 5.66 -17.42
N ARG A 78 19.02 4.76 -18.36
CA ARG A 78 20.23 4.74 -19.23
C ARG A 78 20.26 5.93 -20.19
N ASP A 79 19.08 6.47 -20.52
CA ASP A 79 18.86 7.64 -21.35
C ASP A 79 18.87 8.97 -20.56
N GLY A 80 19.15 8.92 -19.23
CA GLY A 80 19.12 10.08 -18.36
C GLY A 80 17.70 10.43 -17.84
N SER A 81 16.65 9.76 -18.30
CA SER A 81 15.30 9.94 -17.76
C SER A 81 15.23 9.45 -16.31
N ARG A 82 14.25 9.95 -15.55
CA ARG A 82 14.07 9.53 -14.17
C ARG A 82 12.77 8.77 -13.97
N LEU A 83 12.87 7.62 -13.34
CA LEU A 83 11.72 6.84 -12.91
C LEU A 83 10.89 7.62 -11.88
N ASN A 84 9.64 7.88 -12.21
CA ASN A 84 8.69 8.56 -11.34
C ASN A 84 7.29 7.96 -11.52
N PRO A 85 7.08 6.75 -10.99
CA PRO A 85 5.86 6.00 -11.26
C PRO A 85 4.63 6.72 -10.69
N ARG A 86 3.66 6.98 -11.54
CA ARG A 86 2.35 7.53 -11.22
C ARG A 86 1.35 6.40 -10.94
N LYS A 87 0.12 6.75 -10.61
CA LYS A 87 -0.95 5.76 -10.33
C LYS A 87 -1.26 4.90 -11.55
N GLU A 88 -1.22 5.50 -12.74
CA GLU A 88 -1.41 4.80 -14.02
C GLU A 88 -0.31 3.78 -14.27
N ASP A 89 0.95 4.15 -13.99
CA ASP A 89 2.09 3.23 -14.13
C ASP A 89 1.96 2.04 -13.17
N LEU A 90 1.60 2.32 -11.90
CA LEU A 90 1.38 1.26 -10.92
C LEU A 90 0.20 0.35 -11.28
N ARG A 91 -0.81 0.86 -12.00
CA ARG A 91 -1.91 0.05 -12.52
C ARG A 91 -1.41 -0.83 -13.65
N ARG A 92 -0.76 -0.24 -14.67
CA ARG A 92 -0.16 -0.96 -15.78
C ARG A 92 0.80 -2.05 -15.28
N TRP A 93 1.67 -1.74 -14.33
CA TRP A 93 2.61 -2.71 -13.76
C TRP A 93 1.92 -3.91 -13.13
N ARG A 94 0.80 -3.71 -12.43
CA ARG A 94 0.01 -4.84 -11.91
C ARG A 94 -0.62 -5.67 -13.04
N GLU A 95 -1.14 -5.00 -14.06
CA GLU A 95 -1.73 -5.66 -15.23
C GLU A 95 -0.68 -6.48 -15.97
N THR A 96 0.49 -5.89 -16.28
CA THR A 96 1.61 -6.58 -16.92
C THR A 96 2.06 -7.79 -16.08
N PHE A 97 2.24 -7.62 -14.77
CA PHE A 97 2.65 -8.73 -13.91
C PHE A 97 1.61 -9.86 -13.87
N ALA A 98 0.34 -9.54 -13.73
CA ALA A 98 -0.75 -10.52 -13.76
C ALA A 98 -0.83 -11.24 -15.12
N GLU A 99 -0.62 -10.54 -16.23
CA GLU A 99 -0.54 -11.13 -17.56
C GLU A 99 0.59 -12.15 -17.67
N ARG A 100 1.80 -11.81 -17.18
CA ARG A 100 2.95 -12.74 -17.19
C ARG A 100 2.69 -13.98 -16.34
N LEU A 101 2.01 -13.84 -15.21
CA LEU A 101 1.60 -14.98 -14.37
C LEU A 101 0.60 -15.88 -15.09
N ARG A 102 -0.43 -15.29 -15.72
CA ARG A 102 -1.42 -16.05 -16.50
C ARG A 102 -0.78 -16.81 -17.66
N GLY A 103 0.20 -16.19 -18.34
CA GLY A 103 0.99 -16.87 -19.38
C GLY A 103 1.79 -18.07 -18.89
N LEU A 104 2.00 -18.19 -17.57
CA LEU A 104 2.63 -19.33 -16.91
C LEU A 104 1.63 -20.27 -16.21
N GLY A 105 0.33 -20.12 -16.51
CA GLY A 105 -0.73 -20.96 -15.94
C GLY A 105 -1.14 -20.60 -14.51
N ILE A 106 -0.69 -19.46 -13.99
CA ILE A 106 -1.10 -18.97 -12.65
C ILE A 106 -2.24 -17.98 -12.81
N GLU A 107 -3.39 -18.27 -12.22
CA GLU A 107 -4.50 -17.31 -12.13
C GLU A 107 -4.08 -16.11 -11.31
N ALA A 108 -4.10 -14.93 -11.91
CA ALA A 108 -3.71 -13.68 -11.26
C ALA A 108 -4.59 -12.51 -11.70
N GLU A 109 -5.01 -11.73 -10.72
CA GLU A 109 -5.85 -10.55 -10.88
C GLU A 109 -5.07 -9.26 -10.57
N ALA A 110 -5.20 -8.28 -11.46
CA ALA A 110 -4.57 -6.96 -11.31
C ALA A 110 -5.43 -5.96 -10.50
N SER A 111 -6.52 -6.43 -9.87
CA SER A 111 -7.45 -5.58 -9.15
C SER A 111 -6.78 -4.84 -7.98
N SER A 112 -7.19 -3.59 -7.73
CA SER A 112 -6.67 -2.81 -6.60
C SER A 112 -7.24 -3.30 -5.27
N GLN A 113 -6.53 -3.06 -4.18
CA GLN A 113 -7.00 -3.38 -2.83
C GLN A 113 -8.34 -2.72 -2.50
N ALA A 114 -8.57 -1.50 -3.01
CA ALA A 114 -9.82 -0.79 -2.81
C ALA A 114 -11.00 -1.55 -3.41
N VAL A 115 -10.84 -2.12 -4.61
CA VAL A 115 -11.87 -2.92 -5.31
C VAL A 115 -12.16 -4.21 -4.54
N ARG A 116 -11.14 -4.85 -3.97
CA ARG A 116 -11.28 -6.05 -3.15
C ARG A 116 -11.72 -5.77 -1.72
N GLY A 117 -11.88 -4.49 -1.33
CA GLY A 117 -12.21 -4.11 0.04
C GLY A 117 -11.16 -4.55 1.08
N SER A 118 -9.96 -4.91 0.62
CA SER A 118 -8.88 -5.34 1.49
C SER A 118 -8.08 -4.15 1.99
N ARG A 119 -7.48 -4.31 3.18
CA ARG A 119 -6.57 -3.33 3.77
C ARG A 119 -5.22 -3.97 3.99
N HIS A 120 -4.17 -3.32 3.54
CA HIS A 120 -2.84 -3.61 4.07
C HIS A 120 -2.74 -2.98 5.46
N HIS A 121 -2.65 -3.82 6.47
CA HIS A 121 -1.99 -3.46 7.71
C HIS A 121 -0.49 -3.69 7.49
N ASP A 122 0.16 -2.68 6.92
CA ASP A 122 1.61 -2.59 7.04
C ASP A 122 1.92 -2.18 8.49
N GLU A 123 1.86 -3.12 9.41
CA GLU A 123 2.68 -3.01 10.61
C GLU A 123 4.11 -2.97 10.11
N ARG A 124 4.66 -1.77 10.09
CA ARG A 124 6.05 -1.59 9.68
C ARG A 124 6.91 -2.47 10.57
N VAL A 125 7.69 -3.34 9.96
CA VAL A 125 8.55 -4.32 10.67
C VAL A 125 9.37 -3.67 11.79
N TRP A 126 9.76 -2.39 11.63
CA TRP A 126 10.43 -1.61 12.65
C TRP A 126 9.54 -1.26 13.86
N SER A 127 8.23 -1.04 13.69
CA SER A 127 7.30 -0.83 14.82
C SER A 127 7.22 -2.09 15.67
N ARG A 128 7.11 -3.25 15.02
CA ARG A 128 7.07 -4.55 15.69
C ARG A 128 8.37 -4.85 16.43
N LYS A 129 9.53 -4.61 15.81
CA LYS A 129 10.84 -4.76 16.46
C LYS A 129 11.01 -3.80 17.63
N ARG A 130 10.54 -2.57 17.53
CA ARG A 130 10.60 -1.57 18.60
C ARG A 130 9.68 -1.92 19.77
N MET A 131 8.52 -2.55 19.53
CA MET A 131 7.64 -3.07 20.60
C MET A 131 8.27 -4.27 21.30
N GLN A 132 8.88 -5.20 20.57
CA GLN A 132 9.59 -6.34 21.15
C GLN A 132 10.80 -5.93 22.01
N SER A 133 11.55 -4.90 21.60
CA SER A 133 12.73 -4.44 22.34
C SER A 133 12.42 -3.65 23.62
N ARG A 134 11.21 -3.11 23.75
CA ARG A 134 10.83 -2.27 24.90
C ARG A 134 10.09 -2.99 26.00
N GLY A 135 9.81 -4.30 25.88
CA GLY A 135 9.12 -5.08 26.91
C GLY A 135 7.77 -4.50 27.36
N SER A 136 7.24 -3.56 26.60
CA SER A 136 6.03 -2.81 26.95
C SER A 136 4.83 -3.52 26.36
N ALA A 137 3.97 -4.03 27.20
CA ALA A 137 2.58 -4.39 26.89
C ALA A 137 1.73 -3.12 26.59
N ALA A 138 2.28 -2.17 25.86
CA ALA A 138 1.50 -1.08 25.30
C ALA A 138 0.64 -1.68 24.19
N VAL A 139 -0.58 -2.07 24.54
CA VAL A 139 -1.66 -2.31 23.60
C VAL A 139 -1.75 -1.03 22.76
N ASP A 140 -1.15 -1.08 21.57
CA ASP A 140 -1.31 -0.01 20.59
C ASP A 140 -2.83 0.08 20.32
N LYS A 141 -3.45 1.12 20.85
CA LYS A 141 -4.82 1.48 20.51
C LYS A 141 -4.83 1.91 19.06
N GLN A 142 -4.66 0.95 18.15
CA GLN A 142 -4.75 1.16 16.73
C GLN A 142 -6.10 1.80 16.46
N LYS A 143 -6.07 3.05 16.02
CA LYS A 143 -7.29 3.72 15.57
C LYS A 143 -7.97 2.80 14.56
N PRO A 144 -9.21 2.40 14.82
CA PRO A 144 -9.89 1.44 13.96
C PRO A 144 -9.87 1.96 12.52
N PRO A 145 -9.62 1.07 11.58
CA PRO A 145 -9.44 1.42 10.18
C PRO A 145 -10.64 2.19 9.62
N ARG A 146 -10.44 3.40 9.17
CA ARG A 146 -11.46 4.18 8.45
C ARG A 146 -11.50 3.76 6.99
N MET A 147 -12.69 3.66 6.41
CA MET A 147 -12.87 3.45 4.99
C MET A 147 -12.31 4.64 4.22
N SER A 148 -11.33 4.40 3.35
CA SER A 148 -10.76 5.46 2.51
C SER A 148 -11.77 5.90 1.42
N PRO A 149 -11.63 7.10 0.83
CA PRO A 149 -12.47 7.51 -0.29
C PRO A 149 -12.46 6.53 -1.47
N SER A 150 -11.31 5.89 -1.73
CA SER A 150 -11.19 4.87 -2.78
C SER A 150 -12.00 3.61 -2.48
N HIS A 151 -12.00 3.13 -1.23
CA HIS A 151 -12.84 2.00 -0.83
C HIS A 151 -14.34 2.33 -0.93
N ARG A 152 -14.72 3.54 -0.59
CA ARG A 152 -16.12 3.99 -0.70
C ARG A 152 -16.57 3.99 -2.14
N ARG A 153 -15.81 4.62 -3.04
CA ARG A 153 -16.12 4.65 -4.48
C ARG A 153 -16.20 3.25 -5.08
N ALA A 154 -15.29 2.35 -4.69
CA ALA A 154 -15.33 0.96 -5.15
C ALA A 154 -16.57 0.23 -4.64
N GLY A 155 -16.93 0.38 -3.37
CA GLY A 155 -18.15 -0.19 -2.80
C GLY A 155 -19.41 0.32 -3.48
N GLU A 156 -19.51 1.64 -3.72
CA GLU A 156 -20.64 2.26 -4.45
C GLU A 156 -20.73 1.72 -5.89
N ALA A 157 -19.59 1.50 -6.56
CA ALA A 157 -19.58 0.92 -7.90
C ALA A 157 -20.11 -0.53 -7.89
N TRP A 158 -19.67 -1.35 -6.94
CA TRP A 158 -20.19 -2.71 -6.78
C TRP A 158 -21.69 -2.75 -6.51
N VAL A 159 -22.18 -1.87 -5.63
CA VAL A 159 -23.63 -1.78 -5.33
C VAL A 159 -24.41 -1.39 -6.58
N ARG A 160 -23.94 -0.42 -7.37
CA ARG A 160 -24.61 -0.04 -8.64
C ARG A 160 -24.66 -1.19 -9.64
N ILE A 161 -23.58 -1.96 -9.77
CA ILE A 161 -23.56 -3.15 -10.64
C ILE A 161 -24.59 -4.17 -10.14
N ALA A 162 -24.62 -4.46 -8.84
CA ALA A 162 -25.58 -5.39 -8.26
C ALA A 162 -27.03 -4.95 -8.47
N GLN A 163 -27.31 -3.65 -8.33
CA GLN A 163 -28.65 -3.08 -8.59
C GLN A 163 -29.07 -3.22 -10.07
N ALA A 164 -28.15 -2.95 -10.99
CA ALA A 164 -28.40 -3.13 -12.42
C ALA A 164 -28.72 -4.59 -12.77
N LEU A 165 -27.97 -5.53 -12.21
CA LEU A 165 -28.18 -6.97 -12.39
C LEU A 165 -29.49 -7.43 -11.73
N ALA A 166 -29.86 -6.88 -10.58
CA ALA A 166 -31.15 -7.20 -9.93
C ALA A 166 -32.38 -6.77 -10.74
N ALA A 167 -32.23 -5.74 -11.59
CA ALA A 167 -33.30 -5.29 -12.50
C ALA A 167 -33.38 -6.10 -13.82
N SER A 168 -32.42 -7.01 -14.06
CA SER A 168 -32.42 -7.88 -15.25
C SER A 168 -33.58 -8.88 -15.22
N PRO A 169 -34.21 -9.17 -16.34
CA PRO A 169 -35.20 -10.24 -16.45
C PRO A 169 -34.55 -11.64 -16.28
N GLU A 170 -33.25 -11.76 -16.53
CA GLU A 170 -32.54 -13.02 -16.48
C GLU A 170 -32.26 -13.47 -15.04
N PRO A 171 -32.67 -14.71 -14.64
CA PRO A 171 -32.43 -15.21 -13.29
C PRO A 171 -30.95 -15.26 -12.90
N ALA A 172 -30.06 -15.64 -13.82
CA ALA A 172 -28.63 -15.73 -13.59
C ALA A 172 -28.01 -14.37 -13.21
N ASP A 173 -28.48 -13.29 -13.83
CA ASP A 173 -28.03 -11.93 -13.51
C ASP A 173 -28.45 -11.53 -12.09
N ARG A 174 -29.68 -11.86 -11.69
CA ARG A 174 -30.17 -11.58 -10.34
C ARG A 174 -29.36 -12.37 -9.29
N ASP A 175 -29.03 -13.62 -9.57
CA ASP A 175 -28.19 -14.44 -8.69
C ASP A 175 -26.78 -13.86 -8.57
N LEU A 176 -26.20 -13.39 -9.68
CA LEU A 176 -24.92 -12.68 -9.68
C LEU A 176 -24.99 -11.37 -8.89
N GLY A 177 -26.05 -10.59 -9.06
CA GLY A 177 -26.29 -9.37 -8.28
C GLY A 177 -26.33 -9.64 -6.78
N ASN A 178 -27.03 -10.70 -6.36
CA ASN A 178 -27.07 -11.14 -4.96
C ASN A 178 -25.69 -11.61 -4.46
N ALA A 179 -24.93 -12.30 -5.30
CA ALA A 179 -23.56 -12.72 -4.96
C ALA A 179 -22.65 -11.51 -4.76
N ILE A 180 -22.75 -10.49 -5.60
CA ILE A 180 -22.00 -9.23 -5.46
C ILE A 180 -22.34 -8.52 -4.13
N LEU A 181 -23.63 -8.44 -3.76
CA LEU A 181 -24.02 -7.83 -2.48
C LEU A 181 -23.45 -8.59 -1.28
N ARG A 182 -23.44 -9.92 -1.32
CA ARG A 182 -22.78 -10.75 -0.30
C ARG A 182 -21.29 -10.45 -0.23
N TYR A 183 -20.62 -10.42 -1.38
CA TYR A 183 -19.18 -10.08 -1.47
C TYR A 183 -18.88 -8.71 -0.86
N VAL A 184 -19.65 -7.67 -1.20
CA VAL A 184 -19.47 -6.30 -0.65
C VAL A 184 -19.66 -6.29 0.87
N ARG A 185 -20.69 -6.96 1.38
CA ARG A 185 -20.94 -7.07 2.82
C ARG A 185 -19.78 -7.74 3.55
N ASP A 186 -19.18 -8.76 2.94
CA ASP A 186 -18.11 -9.55 3.53
C ASP A 186 -16.72 -8.92 3.36
N MET A 187 -16.61 -7.82 2.61
CA MET A 187 -15.35 -7.06 2.49
C MET A 187 -14.80 -6.67 3.87
N PRO A 188 -13.50 -6.89 4.15
CA PRO A 188 -12.89 -6.58 5.45
C PRO A 188 -13.14 -5.17 5.96
N VAL A 189 -13.13 -4.16 5.05
CA VAL A 189 -13.38 -2.75 5.41
C VAL A 189 -14.83 -2.49 5.78
N VAL A 190 -15.78 -3.20 5.16
CA VAL A 190 -17.22 -3.08 5.43
C VAL A 190 -17.56 -3.76 6.75
N ARG A 191 -17.09 -4.98 6.95
CA ARG A 191 -17.25 -5.72 8.21
C ARG A 191 -16.70 -4.94 9.41
N ALA A 192 -15.50 -4.38 9.29
CA ALA A 192 -14.90 -3.54 10.32
C ALA A 192 -15.70 -2.25 10.58
N GLY A 193 -16.38 -1.71 9.57
CA GLY A 193 -17.29 -0.57 9.69
C GLY A 193 -18.55 -0.93 10.46
N MET A 194 -19.19 -2.05 10.11
CA MET A 194 -20.39 -2.55 10.77
C MET A 194 -20.15 -2.89 12.25
N ALA A 195 -19.06 -3.57 12.57
CA ALA A 195 -18.68 -3.89 13.94
C ALA A 195 -18.54 -2.64 14.83
N ARG A 196 -17.98 -1.55 14.26
CA ARG A 196 -17.88 -0.27 14.99
C ARG A 196 -19.24 0.38 15.23
N SER A 197 -20.10 0.38 14.23
CA SER A 197 -21.43 0.96 14.37
C SER A 197 -22.27 0.20 15.40
N ALA A 198 -22.09 -1.12 15.49
CA ALA A 198 -22.71 -1.94 16.52
C ALA A 198 -22.18 -1.58 17.91
N ALA A 199 -20.85 -1.55 18.08
CA ALA A 199 -20.23 -1.18 19.35
C ALA A 199 -20.57 0.25 19.83
N GLN A 200 -20.79 1.18 18.90
CA GLN A 200 -21.23 2.55 19.25
C GLN A 200 -22.70 2.61 19.69
N ARG A 201 -23.54 1.70 19.23
CA ARG A 201 -24.94 1.60 19.65
C ARG A 201 -25.10 0.95 21.02
N GLU A 202 -24.16 0.08 21.41
CA GLU A 202 -24.15 -0.62 22.70
C GLU A 202 -23.58 0.22 23.86
N LEU A 203 -23.03 1.42 23.58
CA LEU A 203 -22.59 2.37 24.60
C LEU A 203 -23.71 3.41 24.85
N PRO A 204 -24.65 3.21 25.79
CA PRO A 204 -25.63 4.23 26.12
C PRO A 204 -24.96 5.36 26.91
N GLY A 205 -24.96 6.55 26.33
CA GLY A 205 -25.06 7.78 27.08
C GLY A 205 -23.91 8.16 28.01
N MET A 206 -22.65 8.07 27.61
CA MET A 206 -21.63 8.96 28.19
C MET A 206 -21.68 10.31 27.47
N THR A 207 -22.57 11.18 27.94
CA THR A 207 -22.55 12.62 27.62
C THR A 207 -21.15 13.13 27.94
N ARG A 208 -20.45 13.62 26.92
CA ARG A 208 -19.22 14.39 27.10
C ARG A 208 -19.59 15.62 27.93
N SER A 209 -19.31 15.62 29.22
CA SER A 209 -19.25 16.87 29.98
C SER A 209 -18.31 17.84 29.23
N PRO A 210 -18.77 19.07 28.99
CA PRO A 210 -17.88 20.09 28.43
C PRO A 210 -16.78 20.33 29.48
N GLY A 211 -15.55 19.96 29.11
CA GLY A 211 -14.38 20.23 29.92
C GLY A 211 -14.25 21.75 30.19
N PRO A 212 -13.64 22.15 31.29
CA PRO A 212 -13.52 23.57 31.66
C PRO A 212 -12.85 24.34 30.53
N ARG A 213 -13.50 25.45 30.17
CA ARG A 213 -13.02 26.39 29.14
C ARG A 213 -11.69 26.98 29.61
N VAL A 214 -10.58 26.51 29.06
CA VAL A 214 -9.26 27.12 29.30
C VAL A 214 -9.25 28.48 28.62
N THR A 215 -9.25 29.54 29.42
CA THR A 215 -9.02 30.90 28.95
C THR A 215 -7.57 31.01 28.45
N PRO A 216 -7.31 31.58 27.27
CA PRO A 216 -5.95 31.73 26.80
C PRO A 216 -5.22 32.75 27.68
N THR A 217 -4.12 32.32 28.27
CA THR A 217 -3.16 33.22 28.97
C THR A 217 -2.55 34.18 27.94
N PRO A 218 -2.51 35.48 28.21
CA PRO A 218 -1.92 36.44 27.29
C PRO A 218 -0.42 36.17 27.13
N THR A 219 0.02 36.06 25.88
CA THR A 219 1.44 35.92 25.51
C THR A 219 2.20 37.18 25.88
N PRO A 220 3.34 37.13 26.60
CA PRO A 220 4.13 38.33 26.89
C PRO A 220 4.74 38.88 25.61
N THR A 221 4.48 40.14 25.34
CA THR A 221 5.06 40.92 24.24
C THR A 221 6.57 41.03 24.44
N ARG A 222 7.34 40.42 23.57
CA ARG A 222 8.80 40.51 23.56
C ARG A 222 9.21 41.83 22.96
N THR A 223 9.55 42.83 23.82
CA THR A 223 10.18 44.07 23.42
C THR A 223 11.56 43.78 22.84
N ARG A 224 11.73 44.16 21.59
CA ARG A 224 12.98 44.03 20.84
C ARG A 224 13.82 45.31 21.09
N THR A 225 14.71 45.26 22.05
CA THR A 225 15.79 46.23 22.18
C THR A 225 16.87 45.94 21.18
N GLY A 226 17.03 46.80 20.20
CA GLY A 226 18.16 46.76 19.26
C GLY A 226 19.44 47.30 19.91
N PRO A 227 20.62 46.88 19.48
CA PRO A 227 21.87 47.48 19.91
C PRO A 227 22.12 48.80 19.16
N GLU A 228 22.35 49.83 19.93
CA GLU A 228 22.93 51.10 19.44
C GLU A 228 24.34 50.84 18.92
N MET A 229 24.59 51.42 17.74
CA MET A 229 25.95 51.53 17.20
C MET A 229 26.56 52.85 17.75
N GLU A 230 27.61 52.73 18.55
CA GLU A 230 28.58 53.81 18.75
C GLU A 230 29.88 53.49 18.00
N ARG A 231 30.21 54.40 17.12
CA ARG A 231 31.49 54.88 16.54
C ARG A 231 32.64 53.85 16.36
#